data_32b568f08d89167b77d179147d12398a
#
_entry.id   32b568f08d89167b77d179147d12398a
#
_cell.length_a   1.000
_cell.length_b   1.000
_cell.length_c   1.000
_cell.angle_alpha   90.00
_cell.angle_beta   90.00
_cell.angle_gamma   90.00
#
_symmetry.space_group_name_H-M   'P 1'
#
loop_
_entity.id
_entity.type
_entity.pdbx_description
1 polymer ?
#
loop_
_entity_poly.entity_id
_entity_poly.type
_entity_poly.pdbx_seq_one_letter_code
_entity_poly.pdbx_strand_id
1 'polypeptide(L)'
;RHSFPTRRSSDLLAQQTLPSLTTAVQQLAGANLSGAEGQLNLQPIADAQGNFDKLNQQVQQQNKQYNSLAEPKIGMVKKAYQQGKDQLDNIADLVGRVSNATHMLPSFLGQNGARTYLLAAQTTSETRSGGGLVGSLGTMTADHGKIAVGDFHPNGEFVNGNNGTAEEHAVFNRPLGFSFDVRDTFAVPDVSRNAEMLNASWQRSQYACNIDGLISVDPVFIQKMVEINGPVTLSNGTVLTGENTAEYMLNTIYKDVPVAQQDEYFEYIAKTVMDGAFGNMTVDKMMKVAQSIGDLAENRHFYAYTFHDDEAKYFQGAGLAKNAPESETNPETGIYISEQNPSKMGWYIDRTSEVTKTGDKTYHVKYTLTNTLIDSEIASANTYILGGVQKGVENKPVAESGTSVQRMLFYAP
;
A
#
# COMPACT_ATOMS: atom_id res chain seq x y z
N ARG A 1 -33.27 -3.72 -38.69
CA ARG A 1 -31.96 -4.28 -38.18
C ARG A 1 -31.64 -3.54 -36.90
N HIS A 2 -32.08 -4.07 -35.76
CA HIS A 2 -31.66 -3.55 -34.46
C HIS A 2 -30.26 -4.13 -34.17
N SER A 3 -29.23 -3.30 -34.29
CA SER A 3 -27.89 -3.65 -33.80
C SER A 3 -27.99 -3.77 -32.29
N PHE A 4 -27.62 -4.93 -31.75
CA PHE A 4 -27.57 -5.15 -30.30
C PHE A 4 -26.68 -4.08 -29.66
N PRO A 5 -27.12 -3.40 -28.58
CA PRO A 5 -26.36 -2.35 -27.90
C PRO A 5 -24.94 -2.81 -27.47
N THR A 6 -24.79 -4.09 -27.07
CA THR A 6 -23.52 -4.74 -26.72
C THR A 6 -22.48 -4.72 -27.85
N ARG A 7 -22.91 -4.88 -29.10
CA ARG A 7 -22.00 -4.86 -30.26
C ARG A 7 -21.43 -3.46 -30.51
N ARG A 8 -22.24 -2.41 -30.31
CA ARG A 8 -21.80 -1.03 -30.50
C ARG A 8 -20.81 -0.59 -29.39
N SER A 9 -21.02 -1.01 -28.14
CA SER A 9 -20.12 -0.68 -27.03
C SER A 9 -18.78 -1.44 -27.14
N SER A 10 -18.79 -2.72 -27.50
CA SER A 10 -17.57 -3.48 -27.74
C SER A 10 -16.78 -2.99 -28.98
N ASP A 11 -17.50 -2.59 -30.05
CA ASP A 11 -16.87 -2.01 -31.23
C ASP A 11 -16.20 -0.66 -30.92
N LEU A 12 -16.85 0.20 -30.12
CA LEU A 12 -16.27 1.48 -29.68
C LEU A 12 -15.06 1.28 -28.79
N LEU A 13 -15.11 0.34 -27.85
CA LEU A 13 -13.99 0.00 -27.00
C LEU A 13 -12.80 -0.48 -27.83
N ALA A 14 -13.01 -1.45 -28.71
CA ALA A 14 -11.95 -2.05 -29.53
C ALA A 14 -11.38 -1.11 -30.59
N GLN A 15 -12.22 -0.25 -31.21
CA GLN A 15 -11.83 0.57 -32.36
C GLN A 15 -11.36 1.98 -31.98
N GLN A 16 -11.74 2.49 -30.82
CA GLN A 16 -11.43 3.86 -30.40
C GLN A 16 -10.67 3.92 -29.07
N THR A 17 -11.17 3.28 -28.04
CA THR A 17 -10.64 3.45 -26.69
C THR A 17 -9.31 2.74 -26.49
N LEU A 18 -9.21 1.46 -26.86
CA LEU A 18 -7.96 0.71 -26.74
C LEU A 18 -6.81 1.28 -27.59
N PRO A 19 -7.03 1.67 -28.87
CA PRO A 19 -5.99 2.34 -29.65
C PRO A 19 -5.58 3.70 -29.05
N SER A 20 -6.53 4.48 -28.53
CA SER A 20 -6.24 5.76 -27.87
C SER A 20 -5.44 5.58 -26.59
N LEU A 21 -5.78 4.57 -25.77
CA LEU A 21 -5.00 4.19 -24.59
C LEU A 21 -3.58 3.78 -24.95
N THR A 22 -3.44 2.89 -25.94
CA THR A 22 -2.14 2.44 -26.45
C THR A 22 -1.30 3.63 -26.92
N THR A 23 -1.88 4.55 -27.69
CA THR A 23 -1.21 5.75 -28.16
C THR A 23 -0.76 6.65 -27.00
N ALA A 24 -1.64 6.91 -26.02
CA ALA A 24 -1.31 7.75 -24.88
C ALA A 24 -0.17 7.15 -24.01
N VAL A 25 -0.22 5.84 -23.79
CA VAL A 25 0.85 5.12 -23.06
C VAL A 25 2.15 5.13 -23.85
N GLN A 26 2.12 4.89 -25.17
CA GLN A 26 3.32 4.94 -26.04
C GLN A 26 3.94 6.33 -26.10
N GLN A 27 3.12 7.38 -26.15
CA GLN A 27 3.61 8.76 -26.12
C GLN A 27 4.33 9.06 -24.81
N LEU A 28 3.77 8.65 -23.68
CA LEU A 28 4.41 8.82 -22.39
C LEU A 28 5.69 7.97 -22.24
N ALA A 29 5.64 6.71 -22.67
CA ALA A 29 6.80 5.81 -22.66
C ALA A 29 7.94 6.26 -23.62
N GLY A 30 7.57 6.89 -24.73
CA GLY A 30 8.53 7.46 -25.70
C GLY A 30 9.03 8.85 -25.33
N ALA A 31 8.46 9.50 -24.31
CA ALA A 31 8.86 10.82 -23.88
C ALA A 31 10.22 10.80 -23.18
N ASN A 32 10.97 11.89 -23.29
CA ASN A 32 12.22 12.04 -22.55
C ASN A 32 11.91 12.40 -21.09
N LEU A 33 11.83 11.38 -20.22
CA LEU A 33 11.62 11.53 -18.79
C LEU A 33 12.93 11.67 -18.00
N SER A 34 14.09 11.64 -18.68
CA SER A 34 15.40 11.90 -18.08
C SER A 34 15.66 13.40 -18.08
N GLY A 35 15.84 13.98 -16.90
CA GLY A 35 16.29 15.36 -16.70
C GLY A 35 17.80 15.43 -16.51
N ALA A 36 18.28 16.62 -16.11
CA ALA A 36 19.68 16.82 -15.77
C ALA A 36 20.02 16.17 -14.41
N GLU A 37 21.25 15.69 -14.25
CA GLU A 37 21.80 15.21 -12.96
C GLU A 37 20.95 14.17 -12.21
N GLY A 38 20.30 13.25 -12.92
CA GLY A 38 19.47 12.21 -12.31
C GLY A 38 18.08 12.67 -11.87
N GLN A 39 17.66 13.87 -12.26
CA GLN A 39 16.31 14.36 -12.09
C GLN A 39 15.34 13.70 -13.08
N LEU A 40 14.07 13.63 -12.72
CA LEU A 40 13.00 13.30 -13.65
C LEU A 40 12.50 14.56 -14.36
N ASN A 41 12.36 14.48 -15.69
CA ASN A 41 11.64 15.50 -16.44
C ASN A 41 10.13 15.27 -16.28
N LEU A 42 9.47 16.09 -15.50
CA LEU A 42 8.05 15.94 -15.14
C LEU A 42 7.10 16.55 -16.20
N GLN A 43 7.63 17.37 -17.12
CA GLN A 43 6.80 18.07 -18.10
C GLN A 43 5.99 17.12 -19.00
N PRO A 44 6.54 16.00 -19.52
CA PRO A 44 5.74 15.07 -20.33
C PRO A 44 4.58 14.44 -19.56
N ILE A 45 4.71 14.24 -18.24
CA ILE A 45 3.63 13.71 -17.41
C ILE A 45 2.53 14.76 -17.29
N ALA A 46 2.90 16.02 -17.02
CA ALA A 46 1.94 17.13 -16.96
C ALA A 46 1.23 17.35 -18.32
N ASP A 47 1.94 17.27 -19.41
CA ASP A 47 1.38 17.43 -20.76
C ASP A 47 0.41 16.28 -21.13
N ALA A 48 0.61 15.09 -20.55
CA ALA A 48 -0.26 13.94 -20.80
C ALA A 48 -1.61 14.00 -20.08
N GLN A 49 -1.77 14.83 -19.05
CA GLN A 49 -2.98 14.91 -18.21
C GLN A 49 -4.26 15.06 -19.05
N GLY A 50 -4.31 16.05 -19.95
CA GLY A 50 -5.48 16.31 -20.75
C GLY A 50 -5.89 15.17 -21.69
N ASN A 51 -4.94 14.35 -22.13
CA ASN A 51 -5.22 13.17 -22.95
C ASN A 51 -5.78 12.03 -22.09
N PHE A 52 -5.21 11.78 -20.92
CA PHE A 52 -5.72 10.76 -20.00
C PHE A 52 -7.06 11.13 -19.41
N ASP A 53 -7.35 12.42 -19.15
CA ASP A 53 -8.66 12.88 -18.70
C ASP A 53 -9.75 12.63 -19.74
N LYS A 54 -9.49 12.95 -21.01
CA LYS A 54 -10.43 12.67 -22.11
C LYS A 54 -10.67 11.17 -22.25
N LEU A 55 -9.62 10.38 -22.18
CA LEU A 55 -9.71 8.93 -22.26
C LEU A 55 -10.51 8.36 -21.08
N ASN A 56 -10.24 8.84 -19.87
CA ASN A 56 -10.99 8.45 -18.67
C ASN A 56 -12.50 8.79 -18.81
N GLN A 57 -12.83 10.00 -19.22
CA GLN A 57 -14.23 10.39 -19.46
C GLN A 57 -14.91 9.47 -20.47
N GLN A 58 -14.26 9.13 -21.58
CA GLN A 58 -14.80 8.23 -22.60
C GLN A 58 -15.04 6.83 -22.06
N VAL A 59 -14.05 6.26 -21.34
CA VAL A 59 -14.15 4.91 -20.78
C VAL A 59 -15.24 4.85 -19.70
N GLN A 60 -15.29 5.82 -18.80
CA GLN A 60 -16.31 5.87 -17.75
C GLN A 60 -17.73 5.99 -18.36
N GLN A 61 -17.88 6.77 -19.42
CA GLN A 61 -19.16 6.88 -20.12
C GLN A 61 -19.57 5.55 -20.77
N GLN A 62 -18.63 4.85 -21.41
CA GLN A 62 -18.87 3.55 -22.02
C GLN A 62 -19.21 2.51 -20.95
N ASN A 63 -18.49 2.51 -19.84
CA ASN A 63 -18.73 1.62 -18.72
C ASN A 63 -20.13 1.83 -18.12
N LYS A 64 -20.52 3.09 -17.89
CA LYS A 64 -21.87 3.45 -17.42
C LYS A 64 -22.96 3.00 -18.41
N GLN A 65 -22.74 3.19 -19.71
CA GLN A 65 -23.67 2.73 -20.74
C GLN A 65 -23.81 1.21 -20.74
N TYR A 66 -22.71 0.47 -20.65
CA TYR A 66 -22.71 -0.99 -20.61
C TYR A 66 -23.43 -1.52 -19.36
N ASN A 67 -23.12 -0.96 -18.21
CA ASN A 67 -23.74 -1.33 -16.94
C ASN A 67 -25.25 -0.97 -16.86
N SER A 68 -25.73 -0.07 -17.70
CA SER A 68 -27.16 0.25 -17.81
C SER A 68 -27.96 -0.74 -18.67
N LEU A 69 -27.29 -1.65 -19.37
CA LEU A 69 -27.96 -2.67 -20.17
C LEU A 69 -28.63 -3.70 -19.28
N ALA A 70 -29.81 -4.14 -19.66
CA ALA A 70 -30.49 -5.23 -18.98
C ALA A 70 -29.71 -6.56 -19.13
N GLU A 71 -29.52 -7.24 -18.01
CA GLU A 71 -28.80 -8.53 -18.01
C GLU A 71 -29.54 -9.57 -18.89
N PRO A 72 -28.84 -10.21 -19.83
CA PRO A 72 -29.43 -11.23 -20.70
C PRO A 72 -29.91 -12.45 -19.92
N LYS A 73 -31.07 -13.01 -20.33
CA LYS A 73 -31.66 -14.20 -19.69
C LYS A 73 -31.09 -15.52 -20.21
N ILE A 74 -30.46 -15.52 -21.37
CA ILE A 74 -29.90 -16.73 -22.01
C ILE A 74 -28.49 -16.99 -21.42
N GLY A 75 -28.26 -18.17 -20.86
CA GLY A 75 -27.06 -18.48 -20.06
C GLY A 75 -25.72 -18.17 -20.76
N MET A 76 -25.56 -18.53 -22.02
CA MET A 76 -24.33 -18.23 -22.78
C MET A 76 -24.16 -16.74 -23.02
N VAL A 77 -25.24 -16.03 -23.35
CA VAL A 77 -25.22 -14.56 -23.57
C VAL A 77 -25.01 -13.83 -22.26
N LYS A 78 -25.63 -14.31 -21.17
CA LYS A 78 -25.40 -13.79 -19.81
C LYS A 78 -23.94 -13.89 -19.41
N LYS A 79 -23.30 -15.06 -19.62
CA LYS A 79 -21.87 -15.24 -19.30
C LYS A 79 -20.98 -14.28 -20.10
N ALA A 80 -21.22 -14.14 -21.40
CA ALA A 80 -20.49 -13.19 -22.25
C ALA A 80 -20.71 -11.74 -21.82
N TYR A 81 -21.93 -11.38 -21.41
CA TYR A 81 -22.25 -10.06 -20.88
C TYR A 81 -21.48 -9.77 -19.59
N GLN A 82 -21.45 -10.72 -18.63
CA GLN A 82 -20.74 -10.55 -17.38
C GLN A 82 -19.23 -10.44 -17.60
N GLN A 83 -18.63 -11.28 -18.44
CA GLN A 83 -17.22 -11.17 -18.81
C GLN A 83 -16.88 -9.81 -19.44
N GLY A 84 -17.74 -9.32 -20.33
CA GLY A 84 -17.58 -8.00 -20.94
C GLY A 84 -17.70 -6.85 -19.92
N LYS A 85 -18.62 -6.99 -18.97
CA LYS A 85 -18.77 -6.06 -17.85
C LYS A 85 -17.52 -5.99 -16.99
N ASP A 86 -17.04 -7.14 -16.53
CA ASP A 86 -15.85 -7.24 -15.66
C ASP A 86 -14.61 -6.65 -16.36
N GLN A 87 -14.42 -6.95 -17.64
CA GLN A 87 -13.31 -6.37 -18.41
C GLN A 87 -13.42 -4.86 -18.56
N LEU A 88 -14.62 -4.33 -18.80
CA LEU A 88 -14.82 -2.90 -18.96
C LEU A 88 -14.69 -2.16 -17.63
N ASP A 89 -15.17 -2.74 -16.53
CA ASP A 89 -14.97 -2.23 -15.17
C ASP A 89 -13.46 -2.14 -14.85
N ASN A 90 -12.69 -3.19 -15.15
CA ASN A 90 -11.23 -3.21 -14.94
C ASN A 90 -10.50 -2.15 -15.78
N ILE A 91 -10.88 -1.98 -17.05
CA ILE A 91 -10.30 -0.95 -17.91
C ILE A 91 -10.65 0.45 -17.39
N ALA A 92 -11.89 0.66 -16.97
CA ALA A 92 -12.35 1.94 -16.43
C ALA A 92 -11.60 2.31 -15.13
N ASP A 93 -11.39 1.34 -14.26
CA ASP A 93 -10.59 1.52 -13.04
C ASP A 93 -9.13 1.86 -13.38
N LEU A 94 -8.49 1.07 -14.24
CA LEU A 94 -7.10 1.29 -14.65
C LEU A 94 -6.90 2.68 -15.27
N VAL A 95 -7.74 3.06 -16.22
CA VAL A 95 -7.63 4.37 -16.89
C VAL A 95 -7.90 5.51 -15.90
N GLY A 96 -8.83 5.32 -14.97
CA GLY A 96 -9.09 6.26 -13.89
C GLY A 96 -7.88 6.44 -12.98
N ARG A 97 -7.25 5.37 -12.56
CA ARG A 97 -6.02 5.40 -11.73
C ARG A 97 -4.87 6.11 -12.47
N VAL A 98 -4.65 5.80 -13.74
CA VAL A 98 -3.60 6.45 -14.55
C VAL A 98 -3.89 7.95 -14.73
N SER A 99 -5.12 8.34 -15.06
CA SER A 99 -5.52 9.76 -15.15
C SER A 99 -5.22 10.49 -13.82
N ASN A 100 -5.64 9.95 -12.68
CA ASN A 100 -5.34 10.53 -11.38
C ASN A 100 -3.82 10.59 -11.10
N ALA A 101 -3.06 9.57 -11.47
CA ALA A 101 -1.60 9.55 -11.31
C ALA A 101 -0.92 10.65 -12.12
N THR A 102 -1.38 10.96 -13.34
CA THR A 102 -0.82 12.07 -14.14
C THR A 102 -1.04 13.44 -13.49
N HIS A 103 -2.12 13.61 -12.74
CA HIS A 103 -2.36 14.83 -11.95
C HIS A 103 -1.52 14.88 -10.68
N MET A 104 -1.37 13.74 -10.00
CA MET A 104 -0.66 13.64 -8.73
C MET A 104 0.86 13.78 -8.89
N LEU A 105 1.45 13.02 -9.82
CA LEU A 105 2.91 12.83 -9.91
C LEU A 105 3.71 14.13 -10.05
N PRO A 106 3.32 15.12 -10.87
CA PRO A 106 4.09 16.35 -10.97
C PRO A 106 4.24 17.09 -9.64
N SER A 107 3.15 17.28 -8.92
CA SER A 107 3.17 17.93 -7.59
C SER A 107 3.90 17.06 -6.56
N PHE A 108 3.61 15.76 -6.53
CA PHE A 108 4.26 14.79 -5.65
C PHE A 108 5.78 14.77 -5.82
N LEU A 109 6.25 14.92 -7.04
CA LEU A 109 7.69 14.95 -7.36
C LEU A 109 8.28 16.38 -7.36
N GLY A 110 7.56 17.34 -6.80
CA GLY A 110 8.08 18.69 -6.53
C GLY A 110 8.22 19.57 -7.76
N GLN A 111 7.40 19.40 -8.82
CA GLN A 111 7.46 20.25 -10.01
C GLN A 111 7.28 21.74 -9.70
N ASN A 112 6.40 22.06 -8.75
CA ASN A 112 6.03 23.42 -8.40
C ASN A 112 6.70 23.91 -7.09
N GLY A 113 7.68 23.20 -6.59
CA GLY A 113 8.40 23.49 -5.35
C GLY A 113 8.70 22.21 -4.58
N ALA A 114 9.74 22.28 -3.75
CA ALA A 114 10.18 21.14 -2.95
C ALA A 114 9.07 20.60 -2.05
N ARG A 115 8.99 19.28 -1.94
CA ARG A 115 8.07 18.52 -1.08
C ARG A 115 8.86 17.63 -0.13
N THR A 116 8.39 17.53 1.10
CA THR A 116 8.95 16.61 2.09
C THR A 116 7.87 15.67 2.60
N TYR A 117 8.09 14.38 2.41
CA TYR A 117 7.19 13.32 2.85
C TYR A 117 7.79 12.59 4.04
N LEU A 118 6.96 12.29 5.02
CA LEU A 118 7.31 11.36 6.08
C LEU A 118 7.35 9.95 5.50
N LEU A 119 8.44 9.21 5.74
CA LEU A 119 8.58 7.81 5.37
C LEU A 119 8.31 6.94 6.59
N ALA A 120 7.31 6.07 6.52
CA ALA A 120 7.03 5.06 7.54
C ALA A 120 7.43 3.68 7.03
N ALA A 121 8.42 3.07 7.66
CA ALA A 121 8.82 1.69 7.41
C ALA A 121 8.07 0.76 8.37
N GLN A 122 7.22 -0.10 7.81
CA GLN A 122 6.40 -1.04 8.57
C GLN A 122 7.06 -2.42 8.65
N THR A 123 6.75 -3.17 9.71
CA THR A 123 7.03 -4.62 9.79
C THR A 123 5.72 -5.39 9.89
N THR A 124 5.35 -6.08 8.83
CA THR A 124 4.08 -6.81 8.73
C THR A 124 4.08 -8.15 9.45
N SER A 125 5.24 -8.62 9.94
CA SER A 125 5.31 -9.72 10.90
C SER A 125 4.71 -9.36 12.27
N GLU A 126 4.57 -8.07 12.57
CA GLU A 126 3.73 -7.53 13.64
C GLU A 126 2.50 -6.86 13.03
N THR A 127 1.54 -7.67 12.64
CA THR A 127 0.39 -7.24 11.85
C THR A 127 -0.44 -6.15 12.54
N ARG A 128 -0.83 -5.13 11.77
CA ARG A 128 -1.82 -4.09 12.12
C ARG A 128 -2.85 -3.96 11.00
N SER A 129 -3.98 -3.37 11.28
CA SER A 129 -5.11 -3.20 10.34
C SER A 129 -4.69 -2.57 9.00
N GLY A 130 -3.82 -1.58 9.03
CA GLY A 130 -3.29 -0.89 7.86
C GLY A 130 -1.96 -1.47 7.34
N GLY A 131 -1.51 -2.64 7.80
CA GLY A 131 -0.24 -3.25 7.40
C GLY A 131 0.51 -3.85 8.59
N GLY A 132 1.48 -3.13 9.14
CA GLY A 132 2.30 -3.59 10.26
C GLY A 132 2.59 -2.51 11.30
N LEU A 133 3.33 -2.90 12.33
CA LEU A 133 3.91 -1.98 13.29
C LEU A 133 4.93 -1.07 12.58
N VAL A 134 4.91 0.22 12.89
CA VAL A 134 5.92 1.17 12.40
C VAL A 134 7.25 0.89 13.11
N GLY A 135 8.23 0.39 12.37
CA GLY A 135 9.57 0.08 12.88
C GLY A 135 10.46 1.32 12.95
N SER A 136 10.38 2.18 11.94
CA SER A 136 11.17 3.41 11.86
C SER A 136 10.47 4.49 11.04
N LEU A 137 10.85 5.74 11.27
CA LEU A 137 10.42 6.90 10.50
C LEU A 137 11.63 7.61 9.89
N GLY A 138 11.47 8.11 8.68
CA GLY A 138 12.44 8.94 7.97
C GLY A 138 11.73 9.99 7.13
N THR A 139 12.47 10.63 6.24
CA THR A 139 11.91 11.58 5.27
C THR A 139 12.36 11.27 3.86
N MET A 140 11.53 11.64 2.89
CA MET A 140 11.87 11.72 1.49
C MET A 140 11.60 13.14 1.00
N THR A 141 12.56 13.74 0.33
CA THR A 141 12.38 15.02 -0.35
C THR A 141 12.29 14.83 -1.84
N ALA A 142 11.41 15.60 -2.47
CA ALA A 142 11.27 15.64 -3.91
C ALA A 142 11.31 17.12 -4.34
N ASP A 143 12.25 17.47 -5.21
CA ASP A 143 12.42 18.84 -5.70
C ASP A 143 12.72 18.83 -7.19
N HIS A 144 11.78 19.36 -8.01
CA HIS A 144 11.89 19.39 -9.46
C HIS A 144 12.25 18.02 -10.06
N GLY A 145 11.65 16.94 -9.55
CA GLY A 145 11.89 15.57 -9.98
C GLY A 145 13.17 14.92 -9.44
N LYS A 146 13.91 15.59 -8.57
CA LYS A 146 15.03 15.02 -7.82
C LYS A 146 14.52 14.48 -6.51
N ILE A 147 14.77 13.19 -6.24
CA ILE A 147 14.35 12.51 -5.03
C ILE A 147 15.58 12.25 -4.16
N ALA A 148 15.49 12.52 -2.86
CA ALA A 148 16.48 12.16 -1.88
C ALA A 148 15.81 11.55 -0.64
N VAL A 149 16.40 10.48 -0.11
CA VAL A 149 15.92 9.79 1.09
C VAL A 149 16.82 10.17 2.25
N GLY A 150 16.19 10.65 3.33
CA GLY A 150 16.87 10.98 4.57
C GLY A 150 17.14 9.74 5.43
N ASP A 151 17.73 9.98 6.60
CA ASP A 151 18.02 8.92 7.55
C ASP A 151 16.73 8.40 8.19
N PHE A 152 16.72 7.13 8.55
CA PHE A 152 15.64 6.52 9.29
C PHE A 152 15.98 6.50 10.79
N HIS A 153 14.97 6.74 11.61
CA HIS A 153 15.08 6.77 13.07
C HIS A 153 14.17 5.69 13.66
N PRO A 154 14.65 4.87 14.60
CA PRO A 154 13.88 3.78 15.17
C PRO A 154 12.66 4.29 15.94
N ASN A 155 11.60 3.50 15.97
CA ASN A 155 10.34 3.87 16.62
C ASN A 155 10.48 4.24 18.10
N GLY A 156 11.50 3.70 18.78
CA GLY A 156 11.80 4.00 20.19
C GLY A 156 12.02 5.50 20.48
N GLU A 157 12.41 6.28 19.48
CA GLU A 157 12.59 7.73 19.60
C GLU A 157 11.27 8.53 19.55
N PHE A 158 10.17 7.89 19.14
CA PHE A 158 8.85 8.52 18.92
C PHE A 158 7.72 7.99 19.84
N VAL A 159 8.04 7.17 20.83
CA VAL A 159 7.03 6.55 21.71
C VAL A 159 6.43 7.51 22.74
N ASN A 160 6.91 8.75 22.80
CA ASN A 160 6.42 9.77 23.71
C ASN A 160 5.20 10.47 23.11
N GLY A 161 4.02 10.09 23.55
CA GLY A 161 2.79 10.76 23.20
C GLY A 161 1.69 9.80 22.75
N ASN A 162 0.49 10.28 22.92
CA ASN A 162 -0.73 9.65 22.52
C ASN A 162 -1.35 10.48 21.39
N ASN A 163 -1.55 9.86 20.25
CA ASN A 163 -2.12 10.51 19.06
C ASN A 163 -3.61 10.17 18.86
N GLY A 164 -4.17 9.29 19.70
CA GLY A 164 -5.57 8.87 19.60
C GLY A 164 -6.55 9.89 20.16
N THR A 165 -7.73 9.98 19.53
CA THR A 165 -8.91 10.67 20.10
C THR A 165 -9.56 9.86 21.22
N ALA A 166 -10.50 10.46 21.95
CA ALA A 166 -11.26 9.76 23.00
C ALA A 166 -12.07 8.58 22.43
N GLU A 167 -12.61 8.75 21.21
CA GLU A 167 -13.37 7.70 20.52
C GLU A 167 -12.44 6.57 20.05
N GLU A 168 -11.30 6.89 19.46
CA GLU A 168 -10.30 5.90 19.07
C GLU A 168 -9.83 5.09 20.29
N HIS A 169 -9.56 5.75 21.41
CA HIS A 169 -9.23 5.06 22.65
C HIS A 169 -10.37 4.19 23.20
N ALA A 170 -11.63 4.59 23.03
CA ALA A 170 -12.76 3.78 23.44
C ALA A 170 -12.85 2.47 22.63
N VAL A 171 -12.52 2.53 21.33
CA VAL A 171 -12.57 1.38 20.41
C VAL A 171 -11.29 0.54 20.51
N PHE A 172 -10.12 1.16 20.47
CA PHE A 172 -8.86 0.45 20.27
C PHE A 172 -8.06 0.24 21.55
N ASN A 173 -7.95 1.24 22.44
CA ASN A 173 -7.13 1.09 23.64
C ASN A 173 -7.77 0.07 24.60
N ARG A 174 -9.01 0.28 25.04
CA ARG A 174 -9.63 -0.60 26.03
C ARG A 174 -9.86 -2.02 25.52
N PRO A 175 -10.62 -2.25 24.41
CA PRO A 175 -10.85 -3.61 23.92
C PRO A 175 -9.64 -4.20 23.21
N LEU A 176 -8.81 -3.40 22.51
CA LEU A 176 -7.73 -3.88 21.67
C LEU A 176 -6.33 -3.68 22.27
N GLY A 177 -6.18 -2.82 23.28
CA GLY A 177 -4.94 -2.63 24.04
C GLY A 177 -3.88 -1.79 23.36
N PHE A 178 -4.24 -0.95 22.37
CA PHE A 178 -3.31 -0.04 21.71
C PHE A 178 -3.18 1.30 22.43
N SER A 179 -1.97 1.83 22.50
CA SER A 179 -1.62 3.09 23.16
C SER A 179 -1.63 4.30 22.22
N PHE A 180 -1.69 4.08 20.90
CA PHE A 180 -1.58 5.10 19.86
C PHE A 180 -0.29 5.93 19.93
N ASP A 181 0.80 5.34 20.41
CA ASP A 181 2.10 5.83 20.03
C ASP A 181 2.43 5.44 18.58
N VAL A 182 3.59 5.84 18.07
CA VAL A 182 3.98 5.59 16.68
C VAL A 182 3.82 4.13 16.24
N ARG A 183 4.03 3.18 17.15
CA ARG A 183 4.01 1.73 16.85
C ARG A 183 2.63 1.21 16.51
N ASP A 184 1.59 1.80 17.08
CA ASP A 184 0.21 1.33 16.95
C ASP A 184 -0.63 2.17 15.97
N THR A 185 0.00 3.12 15.27
CA THR A 185 -0.68 4.03 14.35
C THR A 185 -1.53 3.28 13.32
N PHE A 186 -0.98 2.25 12.71
CA PHE A 186 -1.67 1.43 11.70
C PHE A 186 -2.68 0.42 12.27
N ALA A 187 -2.99 0.47 13.57
CA ALA A 187 -4.15 -0.23 14.13
C ALA A 187 -5.46 0.34 13.54
N VAL A 188 -5.49 1.63 13.21
CA VAL A 188 -6.55 2.26 12.43
C VAL A 188 -6.32 1.95 10.94
N PRO A 189 -7.34 1.48 10.20
CA PRO A 189 -7.16 1.10 8.80
C PRO A 189 -7.07 2.29 7.83
N ASP A 190 -7.40 3.51 8.27
CA ASP A 190 -7.49 4.71 7.45
C ASP A 190 -6.14 5.39 7.27
N VAL A 191 -5.64 5.44 6.04
CA VAL A 191 -4.33 6.00 5.71
C VAL A 191 -4.25 7.50 6.02
N SER A 192 -5.32 8.25 5.81
CA SER A 192 -5.40 9.68 6.16
C SER A 192 -5.16 9.89 7.66
N ARG A 193 -5.81 9.07 8.50
CA ARG A 193 -5.64 9.16 9.95
C ARG A 193 -4.25 8.72 10.40
N ASN A 194 -3.70 7.69 9.77
CA ASN A 194 -2.32 7.25 10.04
C ASN A 194 -1.32 8.38 9.73
N ALA A 195 -1.50 9.11 8.63
CA ALA A 195 -0.65 10.23 8.27
C ALA A 195 -0.68 11.36 9.32
N GLU A 196 -1.87 11.72 9.82
CA GLU A 196 -2.03 12.71 10.89
C GLU A 196 -1.31 12.30 12.19
N MET A 197 -1.50 11.05 12.64
CA MET A 197 -0.89 10.53 13.86
C MET A 197 0.63 10.49 13.76
N LEU A 198 1.18 10.04 12.61
CA LEU A 198 2.62 9.97 12.39
C LEU A 198 3.23 11.36 12.29
N ASN A 199 2.57 12.29 11.59
CA ASN A 199 3.03 13.67 11.55
C ASN A 199 3.02 14.31 12.94
N ALA A 200 1.99 14.09 13.75
CA ALA A 200 1.94 14.59 15.12
C ALA A 200 3.10 14.03 15.98
N SER A 201 3.49 12.78 15.81
CA SER A 201 4.67 12.19 16.46
C SER A 201 5.97 12.83 15.96
N TRP A 202 6.10 13.03 14.66
CA TRP A 202 7.26 13.67 14.03
C TRP A 202 7.46 15.10 14.51
N GLN A 203 6.37 15.91 14.56
CA GLN A 203 6.43 17.30 15.01
C GLN A 203 6.82 17.46 16.50
N ARG A 204 6.68 16.42 17.32
CA ARG A 204 7.14 16.42 18.72
C ARG A 204 8.58 15.93 18.89
N SER A 205 9.19 15.43 17.84
CA SER A 205 10.58 14.93 17.86
C SER A 205 11.60 16.04 17.62
N GLN A 206 12.86 15.74 17.83
CA GLN A 206 13.98 16.64 17.46
C GLN A 206 14.15 16.80 15.93
N TYR A 207 13.48 15.99 15.14
CA TYR A 207 13.52 15.98 13.68
C TYR A 207 12.41 16.82 13.03
N ALA A 208 11.61 17.51 13.83
CA ALA A 208 10.45 18.26 13.36
C ALA A 208 10.77 19.18 12.18
N CYS A 209 10.01 19.02 11.10
CA CYS A 209 10.08 19.88 9.90
C CYS A 209 8.70 19.91 9.24
N ASN A 210 8.54 20.78 8.24
CA ASN A 210 7.30 20.77 7.45
C ASN A 210 7.17 19.47 6.65
N ILE A 211 6.02 18.81 6.76
CA ILE A 211 5.71 17.56 6.08
C ILE A 211 4.51 17.78 5.16
N ASP A 212 4.66 17.45 3.89
CA ASP A 212 3.64 17.57 2.85
C ASP A 212 2.74 16.33 2.72
N GLY A 213 3.15 15.19 3.28
CA GLY A 213 2.38 13.96 3.22
C GLY A 213 3.10 12.76 3.84
N LEU A 214 2.54 11.58 3.61
CA LEU A 214 3.05 10.30 4.09
C LEU A 214 3.34 9.38 2.93
N ILE A 215 4.46 8.66 3.00
CA ILE A 215 4.73 7.44 2.23
C ILE A 215 4.94 6.32 3.24
N SER A 216 4.25 5.22 3.08
CA SER A 216 4.45 4.03 3.90
C SER A 216 4.82 2.83 3.05
N VAL A 217 5.83 2.11 3.49
CA VAL A 217 6.40 0.95 2.81
C VAL A 217 6.61 -0.19 3.80
N ASP A 218 6.65 -1.41 3.28
CA ASP A 218 6.94 -2.61 4.05
C ASP A 218 7.99 -3.51 3.37
N PRO A 219 8.41 -4.63 3.96
CA PRO A 219 9.41 -5.50 3.36
C PRO A 219 9.02 -6.10 2.00
N VAL A 220 7.73 -6.23 1.68
CA VAL A 220 7.29 -6.70 0.34
C VAL A 220 7.54 -5.62 -0.71
N PHE A 221 7.27 -4.35 -0.37
CA PHE A 221 7.67 -3.23 -1.23
C PHE A 221 9.20 -3.20 -1.43
N ILE A 222 9.97 -3.35 -0.35
CA ILE A 222 11.45 -3.36 -0.41
C ILE A 222 11.93 -4.50 -1.31
N GLN A 223 11.38 -5.71 -1.16
CA GLN A 223 11.69 -6.85 -2.04
C GLN A 223 11.45 -6.54 -3.51
N LYS A 224 10.33 -5.89 -3.83
CA LYS A 224 10.01 -5.50 -5.20
C LYS A 224 10.98 -4.47 -5.76
N MET A 225 11.44 -3.55 -4.94
CA MET A 225 12.49 -2.61 -5.35
C MET A 225 13.84 -3.30 -5.56
N VAL A 226 14.20 -4.28 -4.73
CA VAL A 226 15.39 -5.12 -4.93
C VAL A 226 15.30 -5.92 -6.24
N GLU A 227 14.14 -6.47 -6.57
CA GLU A 227 13.89 -7.13 -7.86
C GLU A 227 14.18 -6.20 -9.05
N ILE A 228 13.75 -4.93 -8.97
CA ILE A 228 13.93 -3.94 -10.04
C ILE A 228 15.37 -3.40 -10.12
N ASN A 229 16.00 -3.19 -8.97
CA ASN A 229 17.29 -2.50 -8.89
C ASN A 229 18.49 -3.44 -8.91
N GLY A 230 18.29 -4.71 -8.59
CA GLY A 230 19.33 -5.72 -8.42
C GLY A 230 19.64 -6.02 -6.94
N PRO A 231 20.44 -7.07 -6.70
CA PRO A 231 20.72 -7.57 -5.36
C PRO A 231 21.46 -6.57 -4.46
N VAL A 232 21.20 -6.66 -3.15
CA VAL A 232 21.90 -5.89 -2.10
C VAL A 232 22.70 -6.84 -1.22
N THR A 233 23.97 -6.57 -1.02
CA THR A 233 24.85 -7.37 -0.15
C THR A 233 24.99 -6.68 1.20
N LEU A 234 24.65 -7.39 2.28
CA LEU A 234 24.76 -6.92 3.65
C LEU A 234 26.17 -7.12 4.21
N SER A 235 26.51 -6.44 5.30
CA SER A 235 27.83 -6.50 5.96
C SER A 235 28.21 -7.89 6.45
N ASN A 236 27.23 -8.73 6.77
CA ASN A 236 27.44 -10.14 7.16
C ASN A 236 27.58 -11.10 5.96
N GLY A 237 27.60 -10.58 4.73
CA GLY A 237 27.71 -11.37 3.49
C GLY A 237 26.37 -11.91 2.95
N THR A 238 25.24 -11.68 3.61
CA THR A 238 23.92 -12.08 3.11
C THR A 238 23.59 -11.26 1.85
N VAL A 239 23.12 -11.94 0.81
CA VAL A 239 22.68 -11.31 -0.43
C VAL A 239 21.16 -11.29 -0.48
N LEU A 240 20.58 -10.10 -0.49
CA LEU A 240 19.15 -9.86 -0.66
C LEU A 240 18.80 -9.78 -2.15
N THR A 241 17.74 -10.47 -2.54
CA THR A 241 17.25 -10.58 -3.92
C THR A 241 15.76 -10.28 -3.99
N GLY A 242 15.19 -10.21 -5.19
CA GLY A 242 13.75 -10.13 -5.41
C GLY A 242 12.93 -11.31 -4.89
N GLU A 243 13.56 -12.36 -4.36
CA GLU A 243 12.89 -13.58 -3.89
C GLU A 243 12.98 -13.77 -2.37
N ASN A 244 14.02 -13.24 -1.70
CA ASN A 244 14.30 -13.53 -0.29
C ASN A 244 14.25 -12.30 0.65
N THR A 245 14.14 -11.10 0.12
CA THR A 245 14.25 -9.87 0.94
C THR A 245 13.15 -9.77 1.98
N ALA A 246 11.90 -10.06 1.60
CA ALA A 246 10.78 -10.00 2.53
C ALA A 246 10.91 -11.04 3.64
N GLU A 247 11.28 -12.29 3.32
CA GLU A 247 11.55 -13.33 4.30
C GLU A 247 12.67 -12.92 5.25
N TYR A 248 13.78 -12.41 4.71
CA TYR A 248 14.88 -11.95 5.52
C TYR A 248 14.45 -10.88 6.53
N MET A 249 13.77 -9.83 6.05
CA MET A 249 13.34 -8.70 6.89
C MET A 249 12.22 -9.05 7.87
N LEU A 250 11.34 -10.01 7.56
CA LEU A 250 10.18 -10.35 8.38
C LEU A 250 10.44 -11.53 9.35
N ASN A 251 11.47 -12.31 9.11
CA ASN A 251 11.74 -13.54 9.88
C ASN A 251 13.23 -13.76 10.14
N THR A 252 14.06 -13.94 9.09
CA THR A 252 15.43 -14.43 9.22
C THR A 252 16.32 -13.51 10.03
N ILE A 253 16.22 -12.19 9.86
CA ILE A 253 17.00 -11.20 10.60
C ILE A 253 16.82 -11.33 12.12
N TYR A 254 15.63 -11.68 12.57
CA TYR A 254 15.33 -11.85 14.00
C TYR A 254 15.94 -13.12 14.62
N LYS A 255 16.35 -14.08 13.77
CA LYS A 255 17.05 -15.29 14.17
C LYS A 255 18.57 -15.09 14.16
N ASP A 256 19.07 -14.42 13.13
CA ASP A 256 20.50 -14.40 12.78
C ASP A 256 21.23 -13.16 13.31
N VAL A 257 20.51 -12.05 13.54
CA VAL A 257 21.09 -10.77 13.96
C VAL A 257 20.70 -10.44 15.40
N PRO A 258 21.69 -10.14 16.28
CA PRO A 258 21.38 -9.69 17.64
C PRO A 258 20.46 -8.44 17.64
N VAL A 259 19.50 -8.39 18.57
CA VAL A 259 18.49 -7.31 18.64
C VAL A 259 19.13 -5.92 18.61
N ALA A 260 20.25 -5.72 19.29
CA ALA A 260 20.96 -4.42 19.34
C ALA A 260 21.54 -3.96 17.99
N GLN A 261 21.60 -4.84 16.99
CA GLN A 261 22.13 -4.53 15.65
C GLN A 261 21.03 -4.50 14.58
N GLN A 262 19.83 -4.96 14.90
CA GLN A 262 18.75 -5.10 13.88
C GLN A 262 18.36 -3.76 13.26
N ASP A 263 18.31 -2.69 14.05
CA ASP A 263 17.94 -1.34 13.55
C ASP A 263 18.96 -0.84 12.51
N GLU A 264 20.26 -1.07 12.72
CA GLU A 264 21.32 -0.72 11.75
C GLU A 264 21.14 -1.48 10.42
N TYR A 265 20.79 -2.76 10.48
CA TYR A 265 20.51 -3.55 9.27
C TYR A 265 19.26 -3.05 8.54
N PHE A 266 18.16 -2.76 9.25
CA PHE A 266 16.96 -2.24 8.65
C PHE A 266 17.18 -0.87 8.01
N GLU A 267 17.89 0.02 8.69
CA GLU A 267 18.25 1.34 8.15
C GLU A 267 19.10 1.20 6.88
N TYR A 268 20.14 0.37 6.91
CA TYR A 268 21.00 0.12 5.75
C TYR A 268 20.22 -0.44 4.56
N ILE A 269 19.34 -1.43 4.78
CA ILE A 269 18.52 -2.04 3.73
C ILE A 269 17.56 -0.98 3.15
N ALA A 270 16.80 -0.31 4.00
CA ALA A 270 15.83 0.68 3.57
C ALA A 270 16.50 1.80 2.78
N LYS A 271 17.59 2.38 3.30
CA LYS A 271 18.32 3.45 2.64
C LYS A 271 18.92 3.00 1.31
N THR A 272 19.62 1.88 1.29
CA THR A 272 20.27 1.35 0.06
C THR A 272 19.26 1.06 -1.02
N VAL A 273 18.14 0.44 -0.66
CA VAL A 273 17.09 0.07 -1.62
C VAL A 273 16.35 1.30 -2.12
N MET A 274 16.02 2.24 -1.24
CA MET A 274 15.33 3.48 -1.63
C MET A 274 16.23 4.40 -2.46
N ASP A 275 17.49 4.58 -2.10
CA ASP A 275 18.47 5.31 -2.91
C ASP A 275 18.65 4.64 -4.29
N GLY A 276 18.70 3.31 -4.31
CA GLY A 276 18.72 2.53 -5.55
C GLY A 276 17.44 2.70 -6.36
N ALA A 277 16.27 2.70 -5.74
CA ALA A 277 14.98 2.81 -6.42
C ALA A 277 14.79 4.18 -7.09
N PHE A 278 15.17 5.23 -6.41
CA PHE A 278 14.92 6.62 -6.84
C PHE A 278 16.17 7.32 -7.40
N GLY A 279 17.37 6.84 -7.06
CA GLY A 279 18.61 7.32 -7.66
C GLY A 279 18.77 6.84 -9.10
N ASN A 280 19.35 7.67 -9.98
CA ASN A 280 19.58 7.35 -11.39
C ASN A 280 18.34 6.77 -12.11
N MET A 281 17.20 7.42 -11.92
CA MET A 281 15.92 6.99 -12.48
C MET A 281 15.95 7.03 -14.01
N THR A 282 15.86 5.86 -14.65
CA THR A 282 15.64 5.72 -16.10
C THR A 282 14.15 5.56 -16.40
N VAL A 283 13.75 5.80 -17.64
CA VAL A 283 12.36 5.59 -18.09
C VAL A 283 11.91 4.14 -17.84
N ASP A 284 12.76 3.15 -18.21
CA ASP A 284 12.47 1.73 -18.00
C ASP A 284 12.26 1.41 -16.51
N LYS A 285 13.14 1.92 -15.64
CA LYS A 285 13.04 1.74 -14.21
C LYS A 285 11.78 2.39 -13.64
N MET A 286 11.48 3.62 -14.05
CA MET A 286 10.26 4.31 -13.62
C MET A 286 8.99 3.54 -14.03
N MET A 287 8.96 3.01 -15.25
CA MET A 287 7.83 2.21 -15.71
C MET A 287 7.65 0.92 -14.90
N LYS A 288 8.74 0.23 -14.56
CA LYS A 288 8.70 -0.96 -13.70
C LYS A 288 8.21 -0.64 -12.28
N VAL A 289 8.71 0.45 -11.70
CA VAL A 289 8.26 0.94 -10.38
C VAL A 289 6.78 1.31 -10.45
N ALA A 290 6.34 2.09 -11.43
CA ALA A 290 4.96 2.52 -11.58
C ALA A 290 3.99 1.34 -11.76
N GLN A 291 4.36 0.33 -12.56
CA GLN A 291 3.58 -0.90 -12.73
C GLN A 291 3.44 -1.67 -11.41
N SER A 292 4.52 -1.71 -10.63
CA SER A 292 4.53 -2.43 -9.35
C SER A 292 3.76 -1.70 -8.24
N ILE A 293 3.76 -0.38 -8.24
CA ILE A 293 3.08 0.45 -7.22
C ILE A 293 1.58 0.16 -7.16
N GLY A 294 0.93 -0.06 -8.30
CA GLY A 294 -0.49 -0.39 -8.36
C GLY A 294 -0.83 -1.65 -7.56
N ASP A 295 -0.11 -2.74 -7.83
CA ASP A 295 -0.31 -4.02 -7.13
C ASP A 295 0.08 -3.94 -5.65
N LEU A 296 1.17 -3.22 -5.34
CA LEU A 296 1.62 -3.02 -3.96
C LEU A 296 0.62 -2.21 -3.15
N ALA A 297 0.03 -1.16 -3.74
CA ALA A 297 -1.00 -0.35 -3.08
C ALA A 297 -2.31 -1.13 -2.90
N GLU A 298 -2.72 -1.92 -3.91
CA GLU A 298 -3.91 -2.78 -3.84
C GLU A 298 -3.81 -3.76 -2.68
N ASN A 299 -2.62 -4.35 -2.47
CA ASN A 299 -2.36 -5.33 -1.42
C ASN A 299 -1.84 -4.71 -0.10
N ARG A 300 -1.91 -3.39 0.03
CA ARG A 300 -1.54 -2.62 1.23
C ARG A 300 -0.06 -2.72 1.63
N HIS A 301 0.84 -2.91 0.67
CA HIS A 301 2.30 -2.89 0.85
C HIS A 301 2.93 -1.52 0.58
N PHE A 302 2.14 -0.60 0.01
CA PHE A 302 2.53 0.76 -0.29
C PHE A 302 1.35 1.70 -0.05
N TYR A 303 1.62 2.86 0.56
CA TYR A 303 0.68 3.96 0.67
C TYR A 303 1.35 5.28 0.34
N ALA A 304 0.60 6.20 -0.24
CA ALA A 304 0.98 7.59 -0.35
C ALA A 304 -0.23 8.47 -0.03
N TYR A 305 -0.01 9.49 0.78
CA TYR A 305 -1.02 10.45 1.20
C TYR A 305 -0.44 11.87 1.14
N THR A 306 -1.28 12.86 0.89
CA THR A 306 -0.90 14.28 0.88
C THR A 306 -1.72 15.06 1.90
N PHE A 307 -1.10 16.06 2.54
CA PHE A 307 -1.77 17.04 3.38
C PHE A 307 -2.31 18.25 2.59
N HIS A 308 -2.15 18.26 1.27
CA HIS A 308 -2.71 19.25 0.38
C HIS A 308 -4.12 18.84 -0.08
N ASP A 309 -5.15 19.52 0.42
CA ASP A 309 -6.57 19.16 0.21
C ASP A 309 -6.97 19.11 -1.28
N ASP A 310 -6.40 20.00 -2.09
CA ASP A 310 -6.66 20.05 -3.53
C ASP A 310 -6.06 18.87 -4.32
N GLU A 311 -5.05 18.20 -3.75
CA GLU A 311 -4.38 17.03 -4.33
C GLU A 311 -4.97 15.71 -3.82
N ALA A 312 -5.58 15.66 -2.63
CA ALA A 312 -5.99 14.44 -1.94
C ALA A 312 -6.85 13.50 -2.81
N LYS A 313 -7.77 14.07 -3.59
CA LYS A 313 -8.64 13.31 -4.52
C LYS A 313 -7.86 12.52 -5.56
N TYR A 314 -6.70 13.01 -5.99
CA TYR A 314 -5.87 12.33 -6.97
C TYR A 314 -5.11 11.15 -6.36
N PHE A 315 -4.65 11.25 -5.10
CA PHE A 315 -4.05 10.14 -4.37
C PHE A 315 -5.05 9.02 -4.12
N GLN A 316 -6.28 9.36 -3.73
CA GLN A 316 -7.38 8.39 -3.59
C GLN A 316 -7.74 7.76 -4.95
N GLY A 317 -7.91 8.59 -5.98
CA GLY A 317 -8.26 8.12 -7.32
C GLY A 317 -7.16 7.29 -8.00
N ALA A 318 -5.90 7.47 -7.62
CA ALA A 318 -4.78 6.61 -8.04
C ALA A 318 -4.70 5.30 -7.22
N GLY A 319 -5.53 5.14 -6.18
CA GLY A 319 -5.56 3.95 -5.32
C GLY A 319 -4.47 3.91 -4.25
N LEU A 320 -3.79 5.04 -3.98
CA LEU A 320 -2.64 5.09 -3.07
C LEU A 320 -3.02 5.43 -1.62
N ALA A 321 -4.13 6.12 -1.40
CA ALA A 321 -4.62 6.52 -0.08
C ALA A 321 -5.93 5.79 0.23
N LYS A 322 -5.84 4.54 0.69
CA LYS A 322 -7.00 3.70 1.00
C LYS A 322 -7.42 3.87 2.46
N ASN A 323 -8.67 4.26 2.66
CA ASN A 323 -9.34 4.24 3.96
C ASN A 323 -10.20 2.97 4.12
N ALA A 324 -10.80 2.79 5.27
CA ALA A 324 -11.85 1.78 5.48
C ALA A 324 -13.05 2.07 4.56
N PRO A 325 -13.85 1.06 4.17
CA PRO A 325 -15.02 1.27 3.32
C PRO A 325 -16.06 2.17 4.00
N GLU A 326 -16.55 3.18 3.28
CA GLU A 326 -17.54 4.16 3.78
C GLU A 326 -18.76 4.34 2.86
N SER A 327 -18.75 3.72 1.66
CA SER A 327 -19.74 4.01 0.63
C SER A 327 -21.02 3.19 0.81
N GLU A 328 -22.15 3.85 1.02
CA GLU A 328 -23.48 3.23 0.99
C GLU A 328 -23.97 2.89 -0.43
N THR A 329 -23.46 3.59 -1.45
CA THR A 329 -23.88 3.41 -2.85
C THR A 329 -23.05 2.35 -3.58
N ASN A 330 -21.83 2.13 -3.13
CA ASN A 330 -20.94 1.05 -3.58
C ASN A 330 -20.42 0.31 -2.36
N PRO A 331 -21.25 -0.52 -1.72
CA PRO A 331 -20.91 -1.13 -0.45
C PRO A 331 -19.77 -2.15 -0.61
N GLU A 332 -18.78 -2.01 0.23
CA GLU A 332 -17.65 -2.94 0.33
C GLU A 332 -17.62 -3.56 1.73
N THR A 333 -17.05 -4.74 1.86
CA THR A 333 -16.73 -5.33 3.16
C THR A 333 -15.23 -5.30 3.40
N GLY A 334 -14.82 -5.03 4.63
CA GLY A 334 -13.43 -5.05 5.04
C GLY A 334 -13.23 -5.91 6.28
N ILE A 335 -12.15 -6.71 6.29
CA ILE A 335 -11.71 -7.45 7.47
C ILE A 335 -10.29 -7.01 7.77
N TYR A 336 -10.13 -6.31 8.89
CA TYR A 336 -8.85 -5.76 9.31
C TYR A 336 -8.38 -6.48 10.58
N ILE A 337 -7.15 -6.91 10.59
CA ILE A 337 -6.60 -7.70 11.68
C ILE A 337 -5.41 -7.01 12.33
N SER A 338 -5.30 -7.18 13.65
CA SER A 338 -4.16 -6.68 14.42
C SER A 338 -3.70 -7.73 15.41
N GLU A 339 -2.40 -8.01 15.40
CA GLU A 339 -1.76 -8.89 16.37
C GLU A 339 -1.78 -8.24 17.76
N GLN A 340 -2.25 -8.96 18.76
CA GLN A 340 -2.34 -8.48 20.14
C GLN A 340 -1.21 -8.99 21.03
N ASN A 341 -0.46 -9.95 20.52
CA ASN A 341 0.67 -10.53 21.23
C ASN A 341 1.97 -9.95 20.64
N PRO A 342 2.87 -9.34 21.44
CA PRO A 342 4.15 -8.88 20.95
C PRO A 342 4.97 -10.06 20.43
N SER A 343 5.05 -10.20 19.12
CA SER A 343 5.72 -11.32 18.46
C SER A 343 5.90 -11.02 16.97
N LYS A 344 6.66 -11.85 16.28
CA LYS A 344 6.77 -11.84 14.83
C LYS A 344 5.92 -12.94 14.17
N MET A 345 4.90 -13.42 14.90
CA MET A 345 4.04 -14.52 14.46
C MET A 345 3.24 -14.21 13.18
N GLY A 346 3.08 -12.94 12.83
CA GLY A 346 2.42 -12.56 11.58
C GLY A 346 3.04 -13.18 10.32
N TRP A 347 4.33 -13.50 10.34
CA TRP A 347 5.01 -14.24 9.28
C TRP A 347 4.44 -15.65 9.07
N TYR A 348 4.01 -16.30 10.14
CA TYR A 348 3.52 -17.69 10.14
C TYR A 348 2.00 -17.81 10.01
N ILE A 349 1.29 -16.71 9.77
CA ILE A 349 -0.17 -16.73 9.67
C ILE A 349 -0.62 -16.55 8.23
N ASP A 350 -1.03 -17.66 7.63
CA ASP A 350 -1.70 -17.62 6.33
C ASP A 350 -3.15 -17.14 6.47
N ARG A 351 -3.60 -16.39 5.48
CA ARG A 351 -4.91 -15.74 5.46
C ARG A 351 -5.60 -16.01 4.13
N THR A 352 -6.82 -16.53 4.21
CA THR A 352 -7.66 -16.71 3.02
C THR A 352 -9.08 -16.21 3.30
N SER A 353 -9.77 -15.75 2.25
CA SER A 353 -11.16 -15.34 2.33
C SER A 353 -11.96 -15.92 1.18
N GLU A 354 -13.21 -16.28 1.47
CA GLU A 354 -14.21 -16.69 0.49
C GLU A 354 -15.45 -15.84 0.67
N VAL A 355 -15.92 -15.20 -0.40
CA VAL A 355 -17.15 -14.41 -0.39
C VAL A 355 -18.17 -15.09 -1.28
N THR A 356 -19.30 -15.47 -0.71
CA THR A 356 -20.41 -16.13 -1.43
C THR A 356 -21.68 -15.31 -1.31
N LYS A 357 -22.27 -14.94 -2.45
CA LYS A 357 -23.58 -14.28 -2.45
C LYS A 357 -24.67 -15.33 -2.16
N THR A 358 -25.44 -15.12 -1.08
CA THR A 358 -26.49 -16.05 -0.61
C THR A 358 -27.90 -15.51 -0.80
N GLY A 359 -28.04 -14.23 -1.15
CA GLY A 359 -29.33 -13.57 -1.41
C GLY A 359 -29.15 -12.30 -2.22
N ASP A 360 -30.20 -11.50 -2.38
CA ASP A 360 -30.16 -10.27 -3.20
C ASP A 360 -29.09 -9.30 -2.69
N LYS A 361 -29.09 -9.03 -1.38
CA LYS A 361 -28.12 -8.17 -0.68
C LYS A 361 -27.43 -8.91 0.48
N THR A 362 -27.38 -10.23 0.42
CA THR A 362 -26.82 -11.04 1.50
C THR A 362 -25.62 -11.81 1.02
N TYR A 363 -24.55 -11.74 1.80
CA TYR A 363 -23.29 -12.40 1.52
C TYR A 363 -22.84 -13.22 2.72
N HIS A 364 -22.25 -14.35 2.47
CA HIS A 364 -21.50 -15.13 3.44
C HIS A 364 -20.01 -14.92 3.19
N VAL A 365 -19.30 -14.42 4.21
CA VAL A 365 -17.85 -14.22 4.16
C VAL A 365 -17.21 -15.22 5.11
N LYS A 366 -16.36 -16.11 4.57
CA LYS A 366 -15.53 -17.02 5.34
C LYS A 366 -14.10 -16.49 5.31
N TYR A 367 -13.56 -16.24 6.48
CA TYR A 367 -12.17 -15.84 6.66
C TYR A 367 -11.43 -16.92 7.45
N THR A 368 -10.30 -17.39 6.90
CA THR A 368 -9.51 -18.48 7.51
C THR A 368 -8.12 -17.96 7.85
N LEU A 369 -7.71 -18.16 9.10
CA LEU A 369 -6.35 -17.95 9.59
C LEU A 369 -5.74 -19.31 9.86
N THR A 370 -4.55 -19.57 9.33
CA THR A 370 -3.82 -20.82 9.55
C THR A 370 -2.44 -20.49 10.11
N ASN A 371 -2.12 -21.00 11.30
CA ASN A 371 -0.78 -20.96 11.84
C ASN A 371 0.07 -22.05 11.16
N THR A 372 1.08 -21.65 10.39
CA THR A 372 1.95 -22.55 9.61
C THR A 372 3.25 -22.89 10.34
N LEU A 373 3.41 -22.43 11.57
CA LEU A 373 4.61 -22.72 12.39
C LEU A 373 4.75 -24.22 12.64
N ILE A 374 5.90 -24.78 12.34
CA ILE A 374 6.21 -26.20 12.53
C ILE A 374 7.19 -26.43 13.70
N ASP A 375 7.20 -27.65 14.23
CA ASP A 375 7.98 -28.01 15.42
C ASP A 375 9.50 -27.69 15.31
N SER A 376 10.07 -27.85 14.10
CA SER A 376 11.47 -27.53 13.85
C SER A 376 11.76 -26.02 13.94
N GLU A 377 10.81 -25.18 13.56
CA GLU A 377 10.91 -23.73 13.68
C GLU A 377 10.69 -23.28 15.13
N ILE A 378 9.75 -23.90 15.84
CA ILE A 378 9.57 -23.67 17.29
C ILE A 378 10.87 -23.92 18.04
N ALA A 379 11.58 -24.99 17.69
CA ALA A 379 12.84 -25.36 18.35
C ALA A 379 13.99 -24.38 18.04
N SER A 380 13.98 -23.70 16.90
CA SER A 380 15.03 -22.80 16.45
C SER A 380 14.75 -21.32 16.68
N ALA A 381 13.48 -20.93 16.76
CA ALA A 381 13.08 -19.53 16.93
C ALA A 381 13.17 -19.09 18.40
N ASN A 382 13.54 -17.84 18.59
CA ASN A 382 13.62 -17.24 19.93
C ASN A 382 12.26 -16.67 20.37
N THR A 383 12.17 -16.26 21.64
CA THR A 383 10.93 -15.69 22.21
C THR A 383 10.52 -14.36 21.59
N TYR A 384 11.44 -13.64 20.94
CA TYR A 384 11.13 -12.41 20.21
C TYR A 384 10.28 -12.67 18.96
N ILE A 385 10.52 -13.81 18.31
CA ILE A 385 9.72 -14.29 17.18
C ILE A 385 8.41 -14.90 17.67
N LEU A 386 8.53 -15.89 18.57
CA LEU A 386 7.39 -16.71 18.99
C LEU A 386 6.46 -16.01 19.98
N GLY A 387 6.87 -14.87 20.53
CA GLY A 387 6.18 -14.26 21.65
C GLY A 387 6.30 -15.10 22.92
N GLY A 388 5.44 -14.84 23.86
CA GLY A 388 5.37 -15.56 25.12
C GLY A 388 4.61 -14.79 26.19
N VAL A 389 4.53 -15.38 27.37
CA VAL A 389 3.85 -14.80 28.53
C VAL A 389 4.57 -13.53 28.98
N GLN A 390 4.01 -12.37 28.72
CA GLN A 390 4.42 -11.12 29.37
C GLN A 390 3.76 -11.02 30.74
N LYS A 391 4.49 -11.39 31.78
CA LYS A 391 4.02 -11.21 33.16
C LYS A 391 3.98 -9.70 33.47
N GLY A 392 2.83 -9.22 33.94
CA GLY A 392 2.68 -7.88 34.51
C GLY A 392 2.23 -6.79 33.53
N VAL A 393 1.83 -7.11 32.31
CA VAL A 393 1.19 -6.16 31.40
C VAL A 393 -0.32 -6.32 31.52
N GLU A 394 -0.97 -5.37 32.21
CA GLU A 394 -2.43 -5.34 32.28
C GLU A 394 -3.03 -5.18 30.87
N ASN A 395 -4.12 -5.93 30.62
CA ASN A 395 -4.94 -5.87 29.40
C ASN A 395 -4.33 -6.40 28.10
N LYS A 396 -3.19 -7.10 28.13
CA LYS A 396 -2.74 -7.88 26.97
C LYS A 396 -3.08 -9.36 27.15
N PRO A 397 -3.55 -10.04 26.11
CA PRO A 397 -3.80 -11.47 26.20
C PRO A 397 -2.49 -12.19 26.50
N VAL A 398 -2.56 -13.11 27.47
CA VAL A 398 -1.45 -14.02 27.78
C VAL A 398 -1.52 -15.14 26.76
N ALA A 399 -0.57 -15.17 25.83
CA ALA A 399 -0.47 -16.22 24.83
C ALA A 399 0.73 -17.12 25.10
N GLU A 400 0.58 -18.40 24.82
CA GLU A 400 1.69 -19.33 24.81
C GLU A 400 2.65 -19.00 23.65
N SER A 401 3.91 -19.37 23.78
CA SER A 401 4.93 -19.22 22.74
C SER A 401 4.49 -19.90 21.43
N GLY A 402 4.64 -19.21 20.30
CA GLY A 402 4.16 -19.67 18.99
C GLY A 402 2.66 -19.52 18.74
N THR A 403 1.94 -18.87 19.66
CA THR A 403 0.53 -18.54 19.48
C THR A 403 0.37 -17.14 18.90
N SER A 404 -0.47 -17.00 17.87
CA SER A 404 -0.92 -15.72 17.34
C SER A 404 -2.29 -15.37 17.92
N VAL A 405 -2.43 -14.18 18.52
CA VAL A 405 -3.68 -13.65 19.05
C VAL A 405 -4.12 -12.49 18.18
N GLN A 406 -5.12 -12.72 17.35
CA GLN A 406 -5.58 -11.76 16.37
C GLN A 406 -6.88 -11.09 16.84
N ARG A 407 -6.94 -9.77 16.71
CA ARG A 407 -8.19 -9.01 16.78
C ARG A 407 -8.62 -8.61 15.39
N MET A 408 -9.91 -8.75 15.12
CA MET A 408 -10.49 -8.47 13.83
C MET A 408 -11.51 -7.34 13.94
N LEU A 409 -11.44 -6.38 13.03
CA LEU A 409 -12.44 -5.37 12.77
C LEU A 409 -13.18 -5.77 11.49
N PHE A 410 -14.48 -5.91 11.59
CA PHE A 410 -15.34 -6.22 10.47
C PHE A 410 -16.11 -4.97 10.06
N TYR A 411 -15.89 -4.54 8.83
CA TYR A 411 -16.68 -3.48 8.20
C TYR A 411 -17.68 -4.16 7.28
N ALA A 412 -18.94 -3.94 7.52
CA ALA A 412 -20.03 -4.40 6.67
C ALA A 412 -20.66 -3.21 5.95
N PRO A 413 -21.20 -3.42 4.74
CA PRO A 413 -21.95 -2.40 4.03
C PRO A 413 -23.17 -1.94 4.79
#